data_67a5f796cf65f377dc534d80678acec1
#
_entry.id   67a5f796cf65f377dc534d80678acec1
#
_cell.length_a   1.000
_cell.length_b   1.000
_cell.length_c   1.000
_cell.angle_alpha   90.00
_cell.angle_beta   90.00
_cell.angle_gamma   90.00
#
_symmetry.space_group_name_H-M   'P 1'
#
loop_
_entity.id
_entity.type
_entity.pdbx_description
1 polymer ?
#
loop_
_entity_poly.entity_id
_entity_poly.type
_entity_poly.pdbx_seq_one_letter_code
_entity_poly.pdbx_strand_id
1 'polypeptide(L)'
;VSAEQVFHTSGSSGAPRQWLRSRAQMEQEARLIYQRWAPQVSEIISFAPVSHSYGQILGETGARVHGAALQLCSFEQQQLPTLAGHGQCVILAIASTWKLLPALLKRLAGQRPLLIVHSASMLPPGALAVAQQFAGAQVRFIEVLGSTETGAIAVRELDASSTPEQPWTLLDDVQLLTPAGQPAPLEIASPRIAREQGQACAAPSHRCDDLVQVLDPRRVQWLGRVSSLIKVNGVRLDLARLGAELGTLLGCASLACVPLRDGLRGEAYTIVLGDSSVSSGAVLAAFSQLTPGTPRPLHIHHVDHLPLSATGKPQAWAAASTVKEYTDVIR
;
A
#
# COMPACT_ATOMS: atom_id res chain seq x y z
N VAL A 1 15.14 26.61 13.34
CA VAL A 1 15.25 25.23 12.86
C VAL A 1 13.83 24.70 12.85
N SER A 2 13.28 24.46 11.66
CA SER A 2 11.94 23.87 11.51
C SER A 2 11.94 22.48 12.16
N ALA A 3 11.00 22.21 13.07
CA ALA A 3 10.88 20.91 13.71
C ALA A 3 10.71 19.83 12.63
N GLU A 4 11.62 18.86 12.59
CA GLU A 4 11.54 17.71 11.69
C GLU A 4 10.78 16.57 12.39
N GLN A 5 9.93 15.89 11.63
CA GLN A 5 9.27 14.67 12.06
C GLN A 5 10.09 13.46 11.64
N VAL A 6 10.31 12.53 12.57
CA VAL A 6 11.03 11.28 12.31
C VAL A 6 10.04 10.17 11.99
N PHE A 7 10.30 9.45 10.91
CA PHE A 7 9.57 8.26 10.50
C PHE A 7 10.53 7.07 10.44
N HIS A 8 10.01 5.88 10.73
CA HIS A 8 10.78 4.64 10.72
C HIS A 8 10.31 3.73 9.58
N THR A 9 11.26 3.14 8.87
CA THR A 9 10.96 2.06 7.92
C THR A 9 11.66 0.79 8.37
N SER A 10 10.95 -0.36 8.25
CA SER A 10 11.58 -1.67 8.42
C SER A 10 12.52 -1.90 7.23
N GLY A 11 13.82 -1.68 7.43
CA GLY A 11 14.81 -1.92 6.39
C GLY A 11 14.77 -3.37 5.90
N SER A 12 14.81 -3.59 4.59
CA SER A 12 14.96 -4.93 3.98
C SER A 12 16.24 -5.66 4.41
N SER A 13 17.18 -4.95 5.03
CA SER A 13 18.47 -5.45 5.54
C SER A 13 18.53 -5.63 7.07
N GLY A 14 17.40 -5.49 7.79
CA GLY A 14 17.28 -5.83 9.23
C GLY A 14 17.26 -4.66 10.20
N ALA A 15 17.99 -3.57 10.00
CA ALA A 15 17.94 -2.42 10.90
C ALA A 15 16.90 -1.38 10.43
N PRO A 16 16.03 -0.87 11.34
CA PRO A 16 15.11 0.21 10.99
C PRO A 16 15.88 1.46 10.55
N ARG A 17 15.49 2.03 9.42
CA ARG A 17 16.03 3.32 8.98
C ARG A 17 15.12 4.44 9.45
N GLN A 18 15.72 5.59 9.76
CA GLN A 18 15.01 6.79 10.18
C GLN A 18 15.07 7.86 9.11
N TRP A 19 13.89 8.40 8.79
CA TRP A 19 13.69 9.39 7.76
C TRP A 19 13.08 10.64 8.36
N LEU A 20 13.70 11.78 8.08
CA LEU A 20 13.30 13.07 8.63
C LEU A 20 12.61 13.89 7.56
N ARG A 21 11.45 14.44 7.89
CA ARG A 21 10.69 15.36 7.05
C ARG A 21 10.45 16.66 7.77
N SER A 22 10.70 17.75 7.09
CA SER A 22 10.35 19.08 7.60
C SER A 22 8.84 19.28 7.58
N ARG A 23 8.37 20.14 8.45
CA ARG A 23 6.97 20.57 8.46
C ARG A 23 6.51 21.10 7.10
N ALA A 24 7.38 21.88 6.42
CA ALA A 24 7.07 22.44 5.10
C ALA A 24 6.85 21.35 4.04
N GLN A 25 7.66 20.28 4.02
CA GLN A 25 7.49 19.16 3.11
C GLN A 25 6.16 18.44 3.35
N MET A 26 5.77 18.20 4.60
CA MET A 26 4.51 17.55 4.94
C MET A 26 3.31 18.41 4.57
N GLU A 27 3.38 19.73 4.83
CA GLU A 27 2.32 20.67 4.44
C GLU A 27 2.17 20.80 2.92
N GLN A 28 3.28 20.79 2.19
CA GLN A 28 3.28 20.80 0.72
C GLN A 28 2.54 19.56 0.18
N GLU A 29 2.86 18.38 0.71
CA GLU A 29 2.20 17.13 0.29
C GLU A 29 0.69 17.16 0.54
N ALA A 30 0.28 17.56 1.75
CA ALA A 30 -1.13 17.67 2.07
C ALA A 30 -1.86 18.66 1.14
N ARG A 31 -1.27 19.81 0.85
CA ARG A 31 -1.83 20.80 -0.09
C ARG A 31 -1.96 20.24 -1.50
N LEU A 32 -0.93 19.57 -2.04
CA LEU A 32 -0.97 18.98 -3.39
C LEU A 32 -2.14 18.00 -3.57
N ILE A 33 -2.36 17.14 -2.58
CA ILE A 33 -3.46 16.16 -2.65
C ILE A 33 -4.81 16.86 -2.48
N TYR A 34 -4.98 17.66 -1.44
CA TYR A 34 -6.30 18.18 -1.12
C TYR A 34 -6.74 19.30 -2.06
N GLN A 35 -5.87 20.18 -2.52
CA GLN A 35 -6.22 21.22 -3.49
C GLN A 35 -6.77 20.62 -4.80
N ARG A 36 -6.29 19.46 -5.21
CA ARG A 36 -6.72 18.81 -6.45
C ARG A 36 -7.96 17.95 -6.29
N TRP A 37 -8.06 17.17 -5.21
CA TRP A 37 -9.14 16.18 -5.06
C TRP A 37 -10.16 16.51 -3.98
N ALA A 38 -9.83 17.35 -3.02
CA ALA A 38 -10.71 17.74 -1.93
C ALA A 38 -10.53 19.22 -1.54
N PRO A 39 -10.72 20.20 -2.47
CA PRO A 39 -10.44 21.61 -2.19
C PRO A 39 -11.31 22.23 -1.11
N GLN A 40 -12.44 21.60 -0.80
CA GLN A 40 -13.39 22.04 0.23
C GLN A 40 -13.41 21.08 1.43
N VAL A 41 -12.29 20.41 1.70
CA VAL A 41 -12.21 19.48 2.82
C VAL A 41 -12.49 20.22 4.14
N SER A 42 -13.45 19.70 4.90
CA SER A 42 -13.81 20.22 6.21
C SER A 42 -13.74 19.16 7.31
N GLU A 43 -13.61 17.89 6.90
CA GLU A 43 -13.49 16.77 7.83
C GLU A 43 -12.62 15.67 7.21
N ILE A 44 -11.76 15.07 8.03
CA ILE A 44 -10.91 13.94 7.68
C ILE A 44 -11.18 12.82 8.67
N ILE A 45 -11.57 11.66 8.15
CA ILE A 45 -11.70 10.42 8.91
C ILE A 45 -10.50 9.56 8.56
N SER A 46 -9.61 9.33 9.52
CA SER A 46 -8.38 8.59 9.27
C SER A 46 -8.40 7.21 9.94
N PHE A 47 -8.32 6.16 9.12
CA PHE A 47 -8.00 4.81 9.57
C PHE A 47 -6.48 4.54 9.51
N ALA A 48 -5.73 5.44 8.89
CA ALA A 48 -4.27 5.39 8.89
C ALA A 48 -3.73 5.94 10.22
N PRO A 49 -2.85 5.20 10.93
CA PRO A 49 -2.26 5.66 12.17
C PRO A 49 -1.41 6.92 11.96
N VAL A 50 -1.54 7.89 12.87
CA VAL A 50 -0.71 9.12 12.83
C VAL A 50 0.77 8.88 13.13
N SER A 51 1.13 7.71 13.66
CA SER A 51 2.52 7.27 13.78
C SER A 51 3.16 6.89 12.44
N HIS A 52 2.36 6.69 11.39
CA HIS A 52 2.80 6.39 10.05
C HIS A 52 2.75 7.64 9.17
N SER A 53 3.71 7.81 8.24
CA SER A 53 3.81 8.99 7.37
C SER A 53 2.50 9.33 6.64
N TYR A 54 1.77 8.34 6.16
CA TYR A 54 0.48 8.54 5.48
C TYR A 54 -0.57 9.18 6.39
N GLY A 55 -0.80 8.65 7.60
CA GLY A 55 -1.74 9.21 8.57
C GLY A 55 -1.29 10.55 9.14
N GLN A 56 0.02 10.72 9.38
CA GLN A 56 0.59 11.97 9.86
C GLN A 56 0.45 13.10 8.83
N ILE A 57 0.74 12.82 7.54
CA ILE A 57 0.79 13.85 6.50
C ILE A 57 -0.63 14.18 6.02
N LEU A 58 -1.39 13.19 5.55
CA LEU A 58 -2.74 13.46 5.03
C LEU A 58 -3.79 13.57 6.14
N GLY A 59 -3.60 12.93 7.29
CA GLY A 59 -4.49 13.06 8.44
C GLY A 59 -4.21 14.34 9.23
N GLU A 60 -3.23 14.28 10.11
CA GLU A 60 -2.97 15.35 11.09
C GLU A 60 -2.49 16.66 10.43
N THR A 61 -1.47 16.59 9.56
CA THR A 61 -0.97 17.79 8.87
C THR A 61 -2.02 18.33 7.90
N GLY A 62 -2.75 17.47 7.19
CA GLY A 62 -3.85 17.86 6.31
C GLY A 62 -4.96 18.60 7.04
N ALA A 63 -5.41 18.05 8.18
CA ALA A 63 -6.44 18.68 9.01
C ALA A 63 -6.01 20.08 9.47
N ARG A 64 -4.78 20.21 9.96
CA ARG A 64 -4.23 21.48 10.41
C ARG A 64 -4.10 22.52 9.28
N VAL A 65 -3.63 22.12 8.11
CA VAL A 65 -3.40 23.01 6.96
C VAL A 65 -4.71 23.55 6.39
N HIS A 66 -5.76 22.72 6.37
CA HIS A 66 -7.05 23.06 5.78
C HIS A 66 -8.09 23.48 6.80
N GLY A 67 -7.77 23.51 8.11
CA GLY A 67 -8.73 23.81 9.17
C GLY A 67 -9.85 22.77 9.26
N ALA A 68 -9.59 21.54 8.85
CA ALA A 68 -10.56 20.45 8.85
C ALA A 68 -10.59 19.75 10.21
N ALA A 69 -11.76 19.24 10.60
CA ALA A 69 -11.88 18.35 11.75
C ALA A 69 -11.20 17.01 11.45
N LEU A 70 -10.50 16.44 12.43
CA LEU A 70 -9.86 15.13 12.30
C LEU A 70 -10.50 14.13 13.27
N GLN A 71 -11.00 13.03 12.72
CA GLN A 71 -11.45 11.87 13.47
C GLN A 71 -10.51 10.69 13.20
N LEU A 72 -9.83 10.21 14.25
CA LEU A 72 -8.99 9.00 14.18
C LEU A 72 -9.88 7.79 14.48
N CYS A 73 -9.82 6.79 13.60
CA CYS A 73 -10.59 5.56 13.71
C CYS A 73 -9.64 4.35 13.75
N SER A 74 -9.96 3.38 14.59
CA SER A 74 -9.32 2.07 14.60
C SER A 74 -10.27 1.04 13.99
N PHE A 75 -9.72 0.07 13.24
CA PHE A 75 -10.49 -1.07 12.74
C PHE A 75 -11.11 -1.91 13.86
N GLU A 76 -10.48 -1.94 15.03
CA GLU A 76 -10.95 -2.67 16.22
C GLU A 76 -12.17 -2.03 16.87
N GLN A 77 -12.37 -0.72 16.65
CA GLN A 77 -13.58 -0.03 17.08
C GLN A 77 -14.72 -0.41 16.13
N GLN A 78 -15.60 -1.31 16.55
CA GLN A 78 -16.73 -1.81 15.75
C GLN A 78 -17.77 -0.71 15.42
N GLN A 79 -17.54 0.53 15.81
CA GLN A 79 -18.42 1.66 15.52
C GLN A 79 -17.98 2.37 14.23
N LEU A 80 -18.91 2.46 13.29
CA LEU A 80 -18.69 3.27 12.08
C LEU A 80 -18.63 4.76 12.45
N PRO A 81 -17.66 5.52 11.89
CA PRO A 81 -17.56 6.95 12.15
C PRO A 81 -18.82 7.70 11.73
N THR A 82 -19.10 8.81 12.40
CA THR A 82 -20.21 9.71 12.06
C THR A 82 -19.67 10.97 11.42
N LEU A 83 -20.40 11.51 10.43
CA LEU A 83 -20.06 12.80 9.83
C LEU A 83 -20.59 13.92 10.74
N ALA A 84 -19.69 14.82 11.16
CA ALA A 84 -20.05 15.94 12.04
C ALA A 84 -20.12 17.29 11.30
N GLY A 85 -19.47 17.40 10.13
CA GLY A 85 -19.30 18.67 9.44
C GLY A 85 -20.16 18.83 8.17
N HIS A 86 -20.09 20.04 7.61
CA HIS A 86 -20.60 20.38 6.29
C HIS A 86 -19.41 20.49 5.31
N GLY A 87 -19.63 20.33 4.00
CA GLY A 87 -18.57 20.36 2.99
C GLY A 87 -18.01 18.98 2.69
N GLN A 88 -16.82 18.89 2.10
CA GLN A 88 -16.25 17.65 1.65
C GLN A 88 -15.58 16.87 2.79
N CYS A 89 -15.83 15.55 2.85
CA CYS A 89 -15.16 14.65 3.79
C CYS A 89 -14.13 13.77 3.07
N VAL A 90 -12.96 13.65 3.67
CA VAL A 90 -11.90 12.73 3.22
C VAL A 90 -11.82 11.54 4.15
N ILE A 91 -11.78 10.34 3.59
CA ILE A 91 -11.58 9.07 4.32
C ILE A 91 -10.21 8.51 3.94
N LEU A 92 -9.28 8.48 4.89
CA LEU A 92 -7.97 7.87 4.71
C LEU A 92 -8.07 6.37 5.02
N ALA A 93 -8.08 5.57 3.97
CA ALA A 93 -8.28 4.13 4.02
C ALA A 93 -6.95 3.38 3.97
N ILE A 94 -6.82 2.33 4.77
CA ILE A 94 -5.80 1.29 4.69
C ILE A 94 -6.45 -0.02 4.21
N ALA A 95 -5.67 -1.06 3.95
CA ALA A 95 -6.18 -2.31 3.39
C ALA A 95 -7.38 -2.90 4.16
N SER A 96 -7.34 -2.90 5.51
CA SER A 96 -8.44 -3.40 6.36
C SER A 96 -9.72 -2.58 6.27
N THR A 97 -9.61 -1.27 5.99
CA THR A 97 -10.77 -0.36 5.89
C THR A 97 -11.72 -0.74 4.77
N TRP A 98 -11.23 -1.34 3.69
CA TRP A 98 -12.04 -1.69 2.53
C TRP A 98 -13.18 -2.67 2.84
N LYS A 99 -13.04 -3.47 3.89
CA LYS A 99 -14.13 -4.33 4.38
C LYS A 99 -15.30 -3.53 4.99
N LEU A 100 -15.01 -2.36 5.55
CA LEU A 100 -16.01 -1.47 6.17
C LEU A 100 -16.62 -0.47 5.17
N LEU A 101 -15.88 -0.12 4.10
CA LEU A 101 -16.29 0.94 3.17
C LEU A 101 -17.67 0.73 2.57
N PRO A 102 -18.10 -0.47 2.11
CA PRO A 102 -19.44 -0.63 1.55
C PRO A 102 -20.57 -0.23 2.52
N ALA A 103 -20.46 -0.62 3.79
CA ALA A 103 -21.45 -0.25 4.82
C ALA A 103 -21.38 1.23 5.16
N LEU A 104 -20.17 1.79 5.26
CA LEU A 104 -19.94 3.20 5.55
C LEU A 104 -20.48 4.07 4.39
N LEU A 105 -20.15 3.74 3.15
CA LEU A 105 -20.58 4.51 1.97
C LEU A 105 -22.11 4.45 1.77
N LYS A 106 -22.75 3.30 1.99
CA LYS A 106 -24.22 3.21 1.98
C LYS A 106 -24.88 4.17 2.97
N ARG A 107 -24.25 4.37 4.14
CA ARG A 107 -24.76 5.29 5.17
C ARG A 107 -24.47 6.76 4.85
N LEU A 108 -23.30 7.06 4.24
CA LEU A 108 -22.81 8.43 4.06
C LEU A 108 -23.10 8.98 2.66
N ALA A 109 -23.33 8.13 1.66
CA ALA A 109 -23.60 8.56 0.29
C ALA A 109 -24.82 9.47 0.22
N GLY A 110 -24.68 10.57 -0.50
CA GLY A 110 -25.74 11.57 -0.65
C GLY A 110 -25.82 12.62 0.48
N GLN A 111 -25.10 12.42 1.60
CA GLN A 111 -25.09 13.44 2.66
C GLN A 111 -24.16 14.60 2.32
N ARG A 112 -22.99 14.30 1.72
CA ARG A 112 -21.96 15.27 1.35
C ARG A 112 -20.93 14.62 0.41
N PRO A 113 -20.13 15.42 -0.34
CA PRO A 113 -19.07 14.86 -1.17
C PRO A 113 -18.02 14.12 -0.35
N LEU A 114 -17.64 12.93 -0.80
CA LEU A 114 -16.65 12.06 -0.17
C LEU A 114 -15.44 11.85 -1.10
N LEU A 115 -14.25 11.91 -0.54
CA LEU A 115 -13.02 11.44 -1.18
C LEU A 115 -12.44 10.30 -0.35
N ILE A 116 -12.33 9.12 -0.93
CA ILE A 116 -11.64 7.99 -0.33
C ILE A 116 -10.21 7.96 -0.89
N VAL A 117 -9.24 8.04 0.00
CA VAL A 117 -7.80 7.95 -0.32
C VAL A 117 -7.29 6.61 0.18
N HIS A 118 -6.66 5.83 -0.67
CA HIS A 118 -5.94 4.61 -0.30
C HIS A 118 -4.44 4.81 -0.49
N SER A 119 -3.64 4.34 0.47
CA SER A 119 -2.18 4.34 0.38
C SER A 119 -1.56 3.31 1.34
N ALA A 120 -0.24 3.30 1.40
CA ALA A 120 0.59 2.50 2.31
C ALA A 120 0.65 0.99 2.01
N SER A 121 -0.24 0.44 1.23
CA SER A 121 -0.23 -0.97 0.81
C SER A 121 -0.81 -1.12 -0.60
N MET A 122 -0.67 -2.29 -1.20
CA MET A 122 -1.39 -2.61 -2.43
C MET A 122 -2.90 -2.49 -2.19
N LEU A 123 -3.61 -2.05 -3.24
CA LEU A 123 -5.07 -2.04 -3.23
C LEU A 123 -5.59 -3.47 -2.96
N PRO A 124 -6.39 -3.68 -1.91
CA PRO A 124 -6.84 -5.03 -1.59
C PRO A 124 -7.80 -5.57 -2.64
N PRO A 125 -7.86 -6.88 -2.78
CA PRO A 125 -8.85 -7.52 -3.63
C PRO A 125 -10.27 -7.07 -3.29
N GLY A 126 -11.10 -6.89 -4.29
CA GLY A 126 -12.46 -6.36 -4.13
C GLY A 126 -12.56 -4.83 -3.98
N ALA A 127 -11.45 -4.12 -3.75
CA ALA A 127 -11.48 -2.66 -3.66
C ALA A 127 -11.93 -2.00 -4.96
N LEU A 128 -11.51 -2.52 -6.12
CA LEU A 128 -11.99 -2.04 -7.42
C LEU A 128 -13.50 -2.22 -7.56
N ALA A 129 -14.06 -3.34 -7.12
CA ALA A 129 -15.50 -3.56 -7.17
C ALA A 129 -16.26 -2.54 -6.28
N VAL A 130 -15.71 -2.18 -5.12
CA VAL A 130 -16.26 -1.12 -4.28
C VAL A 130 -16.19 0.23 -5.00
N ALA A 131 -15.05 0.58 -5.60
CA ALA A 131 -14.92 1.82 -6.34
C ALA A 131 -15.88 1.84 -7.54
N GLN A 132 -15.96 0.77 -8.32
CA GLN A 132 -16.89 0.62 -9.45
C GLN A 132 -18.36 0.77 -9.02
N GLN A 133 -18.72 0.27 -7.85
CA GLN A 133 -20.10 0.36 -7.33
C GLN A 133 -20.47 1.76 -6.84
N PHE A 134 -19.55 2.49 -6.20
CA PHE A 134 -19.85 3.72 -5.48
C PHE A 134 -19.29 4.98 -6.11
N ALA A 135 -18.31 4.88 -7.05
CA ALA A 135 -17.74 6.05 -7.68
C ALA A 135 -18.76 6.85 -8.49
N GLY A 136 -18.71 8.16 -8.37
CA GLY A 136 -19.60 9.08 -9.05
C GLY A 136 -19.39 10.51 -8.60
N ALA A 137 -20.34 11.39 -8.92
CA ALA A 137 -20.22 12.83 -8.64
C ALA A 137 -20.03 13.16 -7.14
N GLN A 138 -20.56 12.33 -6.25
CA GLN A 138 -20.50 12.55 -4.79
C GLN A 138 -19.46 11.70 -4.08
N VAL A 139 -18.95 10.65 -4.70
CA VAL A 139 -17.97 9.74 -4.09
C VAL A 139 -16.83 9.51 -5.07
N ARG A 140 -15.65 9.98 -4.72
CA ARG A 140 -14.43 9.81 -5.51
C ARG A 140 -13.45 8.92 -4.76
N PHE A 141 -12.68 8.16 -5.51
CA PHE A 141 -11.63 7.31 -4.98
C PHE A 141 -10.31 7.64 -5.65
N ILE A 142 -9.27 7.76 -4.86
CA ILE A 142 -7.90 7.84 -5.35
C ILE A 142 -7.01 6.84 -4.62
N GLU A 143 -6.04 6.33 -5.34
CA GLU A 143 -4.94 5.58 -4.78
C GLU A 143 -3.66 6.40 -4.92
N VAL A 144 -2.86 6.44 -3.84
CA VAL A 144 -1.62 7.22 -3.77
C VAL A 144 -0.43 6.28 -3.69
N LEU A 145 0.44 6.32 -4.69
CA LEU A 145 1.74 5.65 -4.70
C LEU A 145 2.76 6.54 -4.01
N GLY A 146 3.49 5.97 -3.08
CA GLY A 146 4.55 6.67 -2.35
C GLY A 146 5.17 5.82 -1.25
N SER A 147 6.15 6.39 -0.59
CA SER A 147 6.86 5.75 0.51
C SER A 147 7.19 6.76 1.61
N THR A 148 7.71 6.28 2.74
CA THR A 148 8.22 7.16 3.81
C THR A 148 9.37 8.04 3.32
N GLU A 149 10.19 7.51 2.42
CA GLU A 149 11.36 8.15 1.83
C GLU A 149 10.98 9.30 0.89
N THR A 150 9.94 9.12 0.09
CA THR A 150 9.59 10.05 -1.00
C THR A 150 8.37 10.90 -0.72
N GLY A 151 7.47 10.45 0.16
CA GLY A 151 6.08 10.89 0.22
C GLY A 151 5.28 10.40 -0.98
N ALA A 152 4.16 11.02 -1.22
CA ALA A 152 3.32 10.74 -2.38
C ALA A 152 4.08 11.05 -3.68
N ILE A 153 4.16 10.10 -4.59
CA ILE A 153 4.82 10.24 -5.90
C ILE A 153 3.79 10.43 -7.00
N ALA A 154 2.80 9.56 -7.04
CA ALA A 154 1.81 9.48 -8.11
C ALA A 154 0.43 9.11 -7.55
N VAL A 155 -0.59 9.41 -8.33
CA VAL A 155 -1.98 9.13 -8.00
C VAL A 155 -2.66 8.49 -9.20
N ARG A 156 -3.59 7.56 -8.94
CA ARG A 156 -4.60 7.13 -9.91
C ARG A 156 -5.99 7.28 -9.30
N GLU A 157 -6.94 7.72 -10.12
CA GLU A 157 -8.35 7.79 -9.72
C GLU A 157 -9.00 6.44 -10.03
N LEU A 158 -9.89 5.99 -9.13
CA LEU A 158 -10.60 4.73 -9.31
C LEU A 158 -12.08 5.03 -9.56
N ASP A 159 -12.61 4.49 -10.64
CA ASP A 159 -14.00 4.66 -11.07
C ASP A 159 -14.59 3.36 -11.64
N ALA A 160 -15.75 3.48 -12.29
CA ALA A 160 -16.45 2.34 -12.88
C ALA A 160 -15.65 1.61 -13.99
N SER A 161 -14.69 2.28 -14.62
CA SER A 161 -13.87 1.76 -15.72
C SER A 161 -12.49 1.28 -15.28
N SER A 162 -12.13 1.46 -14.00
CA SER A 162 -10.78 1.20 -13.50
C SER A 162 -10.42 -0.27 -13.53
N THR A 163 -9.18 -0.53 -13.94
CA THR A 163 -8.55 -1.85 -13.95
C THR A 163 -7.29 -1.88 -13.08
N PRO A 164 -6.82 -3.06 -12.67
CA PRO A 164 -5.57 -3.17 -11.91
C PRO A 164 -4.35 -2.57 -12.62
N GLU A 165 -4.36 -2.60 -13.95
CA GLU A 165 -3.29 -2.13 -14.84
C GLU A 165 -3.40 -0.63 -15.17
N GLN A 166 -4.33 0.11 -14.57
CA GLN A 166 -4.48 1.55 -14.82
C GLN A 166 -3.18 2.31 -14.50
N PRO A 167 -2.71 3.20 -15.40
CA PRO A 167 -1.50 3.97 -15.19
C PRO A 167 -1.58 4.92 -14.00
N TRP A 168 -0.42 5.23 -13.44
CA TRP A 168 -0.24 6.22 -12.39
C TRP A 168 0.22 7.55 -12.99
N THR A 169 -0.37 8.64 -12.51
CA THR A 169 0.01 10.01 -12.90
C THR A 169 0.82 10.66 -11.79
N LEU A 170 2.02 11.13 -12.12
CA LEU A 170 2.91 11.80 -11.17
C LEU A 170 2.29 13.11 -10.65
N LEU A 171 2.53 13.41 -9.38
CA LEU A 171 2.22 14.70 -8.77
C LEU A 171 3.05 15.82 -9.42
N ASP A 172 2.56 17.06 -9.37
CA ASP A 172 3.11 18.17 -10.16
C ASP A 172 4.53 18.57 -9.77
N ASP A 173 4.93 18.30 -8.54
CA ASP A 173 6.28 18.56 -8.01
C ASP A 173 7.23 17.36 -8.08
N VAL A 174 6.82 16.29 -8.76
CA VAL A 174 7.63 15.09 -8.98
C VAL A 174 8.16 15.07 -10.41
N GLN A 175 9.47 14.97 -10.54
CA GLN A 175 10.16 14.74 -11.80
C GLN A 175 10.53 13.27 -11.95
N LEU A 176 10.16 12.66 -13.06
CA LEU A 176 10.53 11.30 -13.41
C LEU A 176 11.98 11.29 -13.94
N LEU A 177 12.81 10.44 -13.35
CA LEU A 177 14.20 10.23 -13.78
C LEU A 177 14.42 8.84 -14.38
N THR A 178 13.46 7.90 -14.19
CA THR A 178 13.50 6.58 -14.82
C THR A 178 13.51 6.74 -16.34
N PRO A 179 14.48 6.13 -17.05
CA PRO A 179 14.53 6.22 -18.52
C PRO A 179 13.34 5.52 -19.16
N ALA A 180 12.88 6.09 -20.29
CA ALA A 180 11.89 5.40 -21.13
C ALA A 180 12.50 4.17 -21.82
N GLY A 181 11.67 3.21 -22.20
CA GLY A 181 12.08 2.00 -22.89
C GLY A 181 11.76 0.73 -22.10
N GLN A 182 12.77 0.03 -21.60
CA GLN A 182 12.55 -1.21 -20.83
C GLN A 182 12.07 -0.91 -19.40
N PRO A 183 11.32 -1.83 -18.77
CA PRO A 183 10.96 -1.73 -17.37
C PRO A 183 12.18 -1.52 -16.48
N ALA A 184 12.12 -0.53 -15.59
CA ALA A 184 13.20 -0.18 -14.68
C ALA A 184 12.63 0.25 -13.31
N PRO A 185 13.46 0.23 -12.24
CA PRO A 185 13.08 0.79 -10.96
C PRO A 185 12.70 2.26 -11.08
N LEU A 186 11.62 2.65 -10.40
CA LEU A 186 11.16 4.03 -10.37
C LEU A 186 12.19 4.92 -9.68
N GLU A 187 12.72 5.90 -10.39
CA GLU A 187 13.60 6.92 -9.86
C GLU A 187 12.98 8.29 -10.08
N ILE A 188 12.92 9.08 -9.01
CA ILE A 188 12.28 10.40 -9.01
C ILE A 188 13.13 11.45 -8.32
N ALA A 189 12.96 12.71 -8.72
CA ALA A 189 13.34 13.86 -7.93
C ALA A 189 12.09 14.59 -7.43
N SER A 190 12.13 15.07 -6.18
CA SER A 190 11.05 15.84 -5.58
C SER A 190 11.60 16.66 -4.41
N PRO A 191 11.10 17.89 -4.17
CA PRO A 191 11.47 18.68 -3.00
C PRO A 191 11.02 18.02 -1.67
N ARG A 192 10.18 16.99 -1.76
CA ARG A 192 9.63 16.29 -0.61
C ARG A 192 10.38 15.00 -0.22
N ILE A 193 11.48 14.66 -0.89
CA ILE A 193 12.33 13.52 -0.48
C ILE A 193 12.81 13.74 0.96
N ALA A 194 12.58 12.73 1.80
CA ALA A 194 13.00 12.76 3.19
C ALA A 194 14.53 12.70 3.31
N ARG A 195 15.07 13.30 4.35
CA ARG A 195 16.47 13.19 4.69
C ARG A 195 16.69 11.94 5.56
N GLU A 196 17.60 11.09 5.17
CA GLU A 196 17.98 9.94 6.02
C GLU A 196 18.74 10.45 7.25
N GLN A 197 18.47 9.88 8.41
CA GLN A 197 19.15 10.28 9.65
C GLN A 197 20.66 10.07 9.52
N GLY A 198 21.43 11.05 9.96
CA GLY A 198 22.89 11.07 9.81
C GLY A 198 23.38 11.75 8.53
N GLN A 199 22.52 12.01 7.56
CA GLN A 199 22.86 12.79 6.37
C GLN A 199 22.67 14.29 6.63
N ALA A 200 23.54 15.13 6.01
CA ALA A 200 23.45 16.59 6.16
C ALA A 200 22.23 17.19 5.44
N CYS A 201 21.82 16.60 4.29
CA CYS A 201 20.68 17.03 3.48
C CYS A 201 19.97 15.84 2.87
N ALA A 202 18.76 16.07 2.35
CA ALA A 202 18.06 15.07 1.53
C ALA A 202 18.81 14.82 0.22
N ALA A 203 18.71 13.59 -0.30
CA ALA A 203 19.23 13.26 -1.62
C ALA A 203 18.47 14.02 -2.72
N PRO A 204 19.14 14.39 -3.84
CA PRO A 204 18.48 15.08 -4.95
C PRO A 204 17.47 14.19 -5.69
N SER A 205 17.65 12.88 -5.65
CA SER A 205 16.75 11.87 -6.22
C SER A 205 16.62 10.69 -5.29
N HIS A 206 15.58 9.89 -5.51
CA HIS A 206 15.38 8.62 -4.80
C HIS A 206 14.98 7.53 -5.78
N ARG A 207 15.71 6.41 -5.71
CA ARG A 207 15.39 5.19 -6.45
C ARG A 207 14.54 4.28 -5.58
N CYS A 208 13.29 4.10 -5.99
CA CYS A 208 12.32 3.28 -5.29
C CYS A 208 12.52 1.78 -5.57
N ASP A 209 11.92 0.95 -4.75
CA ASP A 209 11.83 -0.50 -4.97
C ASP A 209 10.73 -0.88 -6.00
N ASP A 210 9.94 0.10 -6.45
CA ASP A 210 8.86 -0.10 -7.41
C ASP A 210 9.42 -0.22 -8.84
N LEU A 211 9.06 -1.29 -9.55
CA LEU A 211 9.37 -1.50 -10.96
C LEU A 211 8.27 -0.87 -11.82
N VAL A 212 8.65 -0.05 -12.78
CA VAL A 212 7.71 0.65 -13.65
C VAL A 212 8.10 0.57 -15.13
N GLN A 213 7.09 0.70 -15.98
CA GLN A 213 7.22 1.04 -17.40
C GLN A 213 6.86 2.50 -17.57
N VAL A 214 7.77 3.30 -18.09
CA VAL A 214 7.49 4.71 -18.44
C VAL A 214 6.62 4.77 -19.66
N LEU A 215 5.47 5.44 -19.56
CA LEU A 215 4.53 5.65 -20.68
C LEU A 215 4.76 7.02 -21.32
N ASP A 216 4.96 8.05 -20.51
CA ASP A 216 5.30 9.40 -20.89
C ASP A 216 5.97 10.13 -19.71
N PRO A 217 6.40 11.42 -19.84
CA PRO A 217 7.09 12.13 -18.76
C PRO A 217 6.32 12.26 -17.43
N ARG A 218 5.00 12.03 -17.44
CA ARG A 218 4.11 12.20 -16.30
C ARG A 218 3.37 10.92 -15.91
N ARG A 219 3.46 9.86 -16.70
CA ARG A 219 2.72 8.62 -16.44
C ARG A 219 3.61 7.40 -16.48
N VAL A 220 3.37 6.52 -15.52
CA VAL A 220 4.05 5.23 -15.41
C VAL A 220 3.04 4.10 -15.24
N GLN A 221 3.36 2.95 -15.79
CA GLN A 221 2.70 1.68 -15.48
C GLN A 221 3.47 1.00 -14.37
N TRP A 222 2.82 0.76 -13.23
CA TRP A 222 3.42 -0.01 -12.14
C TRP A 222 3.41 -1.51 -12.46
N LEU A 223 4.53 -2.19 -12.29
CA LEU A 223 4.72 -3.60 -12.67
C LEU A 223 5.04 -4.50 -11.46
N GLY A 224 5.06 -3.95 -10.26
CA GLY A 224 5.39 -4.70 -9.04
C GLY A 224 6.56 -4.08 -8.29
N ARG A 225 7.12 -4.81 -7.31
CA ARG A 225 8.31 -4.40 -6.57
C ARG A 225 9.50 -5.27 -6.92
N VAL A 226 10.66 -4.64 -7.06
CA VAL A 226 11.91 -5.36 -7.34
C VAL A 226 12.19 -6.40 -6.25
N SER A 227 11.98 -6.05 -4.98
CA SER A 227 12.20 -6.96 -3.83
C SER A 227 11.18 -8.10 -3.73
N SER A 228 9.98 -7.96 -4.31
CA SER A 228 8.97 -9.03 -4.36
C SER A 228 9.04 -9.89 -5.63
N LEU A 229 9.83 -9.46 -6.61
CA LEU A 229 10.01 -10.19 -7.87
C LEU A 229 11.10 -11.24 -7.71
N ILE A 230 10.73 -12.49 -7.91
CA ILE A 230 11.67 -13.62 -7.95
C ILE A 230 11.53 -14.37 -9.28
N LYS A 231 12.52 -15.19 -9.60
CA LYS A 231 12.51 -16.04 -10.81
C LYS A 231 12.53 -17.52 -10.41
N VAL A 232 11.35 -18.13 -10.35
CA VAL A 232 11.18 -19.55 -10.01
C VAL A 232 11.09 -20.37 -11.29
N ASN A 233 11.99 -21.32 -11.50
CA ASN A 233 12.02 -22.19 -12.70
C ASN A 233 11.93 -21.40 -14.03
N GLY A 234 12.57 -20.24 -14.11
CA GLY A 234 12.51 -19.38 -15.30
C GLY A 234 11.32 -18.44 -15.38
N VAL A 235 10.29 -18.63 -14.57
CA VAL A 235 9.07 -17.78 -14.52
C VAL A 235 9.29 -16.64 -13.54
N ARG A 236 9.08 -15.39 -14.00
CA ARG A 236 9.10 -14.21 -13.13
C ARG A 236 7.79 -14.13 -12.36
N LEU A 237 7.87 -14.03 -11.04
CA LEU A 237 6.75 -14.06 -10.12
C LEU A 237 6.81 -12.88 -9.16
N ASP A 238 5.72 -12.12 -9.04
CA ASP A 238 5.54 -11.11 -8.00
C ASP A 238 4.86 -11.76 -6.78
N LEU A 239 5.62 -11.95 -5.72
CA LEU A 239 5.13 -12.62 -4.51
C LEU A 239 4.06 -11.81 -3.78
N ALA A 240 4.11 -10.48 -3.83
CA ALA A 240 3.10 -9.65 -3.20
C ALA A 240 1.74 -9.79 -3.92
N ARG A 241 1.76 -9.78 -5.25
CA ARG A 241 0.58 -10.00 -6.09
C ARG A 241 0.03 -11.41 -5.90
N LEU A 242 0.89 -12.43 -5.94
CA LEU A 242 0.48 -13.82 -5.72
C LEU A 242 -0.18 -14.02 -4.35
N GLY A 243 0.40 -13.44 -3.30
CA GLY A 243 -0.18 -13.49 -1.95
C GLY A 243 -1.56 -12.84 -1.88
N ALA A 244 -1.76 -11.71 -2.55
CA ALA A 244 -3.06 -11.04 -2.62
C ALA A 244 -4.11 -11.87 -3.39
N GLU A 245 -3.74 -12.45 -4.54
CA GLU A 245 -4.62 -13.30 -5.35
C GLU A 245 -5.04 -14.56 -4.57
N LEU A 246 -4.09 -15.25 -3.95
CA LEU A 246 -4.38 -16.43 -3.11
C LEU A 246 -5.23 -16.07 -1.90
N GLY A 247 -4.93 -14.96 -1.23
CA GLY A 247 -5.73 -14.47 -0.12
C GLY A 247 -7.20 -14.23 -0.49
N THR A 248 -7.44 -13.75 -1.71
CA THR A 248 -8.80 -13.56 -2.26
C THR A 248 -9.49 -14.89 -2.51
N LEU A 249 -8.83 -15.80 -3.23
CA LEU A 249 -9.38 -17.09 -3.60
C LEU A 249 -9.75 -17.93 -2.36
N LEU A 250 -8.98 -17.79 -1.29
CA LEU A 250 -9.12 -18.53 -0.04
C LEU A 250 -9.97 -17.79 1.01
N GLY A 251 -10.38 -16.54 0.75
CA GLY A 251 -11.01 -15.70 1.77
C GLY A 251 -10.12 -15.39 2.97
N CYS A 252 -8.79 -15.55 2.83
CA CYS A 252 -7.80 -15.45 3.89
C CYS A 252 -7.04 -14.13 3.82
N ALA A 253 -7.21 -13.27 4.82
CA ALA A 253 -6.48 -12.01 4.90
C ALA A 253 -5.07 -12.16 5.50
N SER A 254 -4.80 -13.29 6.17
CA SER A 254 -3.54 -13.56 6.88
C SER A 254 -2.69 -14.56 6.09
N LEU A 255 -2.29 -14.18 4.87
CA LEU A 255 -1.45 -14.96 3.97
C LEU A 255 -0.32 -14.10 3.41
N ALA A 256 0.90 -14.64 3.39
CA ALA A 256 2.05 -14.00 2.77
C ALA A 256 2.87 -15.01 1.95
N CYS A 257 3.35 -14.57 0.78
CA CYS A 257 4.37 -15.27 0.02
C CYS A 257 5.74 -14.66 0.34
N VAL A 258 6.67 -15.47 0.85
CA VAL A 258 7.97 -15.01 1.33
C VAL A 258 9.06 -15.61 0.46
N PRO A 259 9.97 -14.79 -0.11
CA PRO A 259 11.06 -15.31 -0.93
C PRO A 259 12.04 -16.12 -0.07
N LEU A 260 12.58 -17.17 -0.64
CA LEU A 260 13.66 -17.92 -0.04
C LEU A 260 14.69 -18.31 -1.12
N ARG A 261 15.92 -18.60 -0.68
CA ARG A 261 16.96 -19.13 -1.54
C ARG A 261 17.12 -20.63 -1.26
N ASP A 262 16.94 -21.41 -2.30
CA ASP A 262 17.17 -22.85 -2.27
C ASP A 262 18.50 -23.18 -2.97
N GLY A 263 19.33 -24.01 -2.34
CA GLY A 263 20.66 -24.34 -2.85
C GLY A 263 20.67 -25.11 -4.18
N LEU A 264 19.56 -25.79 -4.50
CA LEU A 264 19.42 -26.58 -5.74
C LEU A 264 18.61 -25.83 -6.81
N ARG A 265 17.59 -25.07 -6.41
CA ARG A 265 16.63 -24.42 -7.31
C ARG A 265 16.90 -22.93 -7.51
N GLY A 266 17.81 -22.34 -6.73
CA GLY A 266 18.11 -20.91 -6.76
C GLY A 266 17.06 -20.10 -6.01
N GLU A 267 16.22 -19.33 -6.74
CA GLU A 267 15.13 -18.58 -6.13
C GLU A 267 13.88 -19.45 -5.99
N ALA A 268 13.29 -19.43 -4.81
CA ALA A 268 12.06 -20.12 -4.45
C ALA A 268 11.23 -19.25 -3.50
N TYR A 269 10.07 -19.71 -3.07
CA TYR A 269 9.27 -19.03 -2.07
C TYR A 269 8.49 -20.02 -1.20
N THR A 270 8.06 -19.55 -0.06
CA THR A 270 7.16 -20.24 0.85
C THR A 270 5.89 -19.43 1.05
N ILE A 271 4.78 -20.10 1.36
CA ILE A 271 3.55 -19.45 1.79
C ILE A 271 3.46 -19.57 3.31
N VAL A 272 3.16 -18.47 3.97
CA VAL A 272 2.92 -18.41 5.42
C VAL A 272 1.45 -18.04 5.65
N LEU A 273 0.77 -18.86 6.43
CA LEU A 273 -0.65 -18.73 6.77
C LEU A 273 -0.78 -18.45 8.27
N GLY A 274 -1.40 -17.33 8.62
CA GLY A 274 -1.80 -17.00 10.00
C GLY A 274 -3.28 -17.31 10.27
N ASP A 275 -3.91 -18.16 9.45
CA ASP A 275 -5.30 -18.59 9.57
C ASP A 275 -5.37 -20.11 9.56
N SER A 276 -5.66 -20.69 10.70
CA SER A 276 -5.75 -22.14 10.89
C SER A 276 -6.95 -22.80 10.19
N SER A 277 -7.93 -22.00 9.72
CA SER A 277 -9.09 -22.52 8.98
C SER A 277 -8.75 -22.89 7.53
N VAL A 278 -7.64 -22.37 6.99
CA VAL A 278 -7.18 -22.63 5.62
C VAL A 278 -6.14 -23.73 5.64
N SER A 279 -6.47 -24.88 5.04
CA SER A 279 -5.53 -26.01 4.93
C SER A 279 -4.51 -25.83 3.80
N SER A 280 -3.34 -26.45 3.91
CA SER A 280 -2.34 -26.50 2.83
C SER A 280 -2.93 -27.09 1.52
N GLY A 281 -3.83 -28.07 1.64
CA GLY A 281 -4.53 -28.63 0.48
C GLY A 281 -5.43 -27.61 -0.24
N ALA A 282 -6.13 -26.75 0.51
CA ALA A 282 -6.93 -25.67 -0.07
C ALA A 282 -6.03 -24.65 -0.81
N VAL A 283 -4.87 -24.31 -0.23
CA VAL A 283 -3.89 -23.44 -0.90
C VAL A 283 -3.44 -24.04 -2.23
N LEU A 284 -3.06 -25.32 -2.25
CA LEU A 284 -2.61 -25.99 -3.46
C LEU A 284 -3.70 -26.11 -4.53
N ALA A 285 -4.95 -26.32 -4.10
CA ALA A 285 -6.11 -26.34 -5.01
C ALA A 285 -6.36 -24.98 -5.65
N ALA A 286 -6.15 -23.89 -4.92
CA ALA A 286 -6.32 -22.52 -5.43
C ALA A 286 -5.37 -22.20 -6.60
N PHE A 287 -4.21 -22.85 -6.71
CA PHE A 287 -3.30 -22.68 -7.84
C PHE A 287 -3.91 -23.05 -9.20
N SER A 288 -4.94 -23.91 -9.25
CA SER A 288 -5.66 -24.22 -10.48
C SER A 288 -6.46 -23.04 -11.03
N GLN A 289 -6.74 -22.04 -10.19
CA GLN A 289 -7.49 -20.83 -10.55
C GLN A 289 -6.57 -19.63 -10.88
N LEU A 290 -5.26 -19.77 -10.67
CA LEU A 290 -4.26 -18.79 -11.05
C LEU A 290 -3.89 -18.91 -12.54
N THR A 291 -3.08 -17.97 -13.02
CA THR A 291 -2.51 -18.04 -14.38
C THR A 291 -1.83 -19.40 -14.59
N PRO A 292 -2.12 -20.12 -15.68
CA PRO A 292 -1.48 -21.40 -15.97
C PRO A 292 0.05 -21.28 -15.98
N GLY A 293 0.72 -22.23 -15.31
CA GLY A 293 2.19 -22.23 -15.18
C GLY A 293 2.71 -21.41 -14.00
N THR A 294 1.86 -20.83 -13.14
CA THR A 294 2.32 -20.19 -11.89
C THR A 294 3.09 -21.21 -11.04
N PRO A 295 4.37 -20.96 -10.71
CA PRO A 295 5.19 -21.86 -9.91
C PRO A 295 4.60 -22.07 -8.52
N ARG A 296 4.61 -23.31 -8.03
CA ARG A 296 4.15 -23.64 -6.69
C ARG A 296 5.19 -23.28 -5.62
N PRO A 297 4.77 -23.02 -4.36
CA PRO A 297 5.67 -22.75 -3.26
C PRO A 297 6.53 -24.00 -2.93
N LEU A 298 7.68 -23.79 -2.33
CA LEU A 298 8.52 -24.88 -1.82
C LEU A 298 7.91 -25.46 -0.53
N HIS A 299 7.38 -24.58 0.34
CA HIS A 299 6.76 -24.96 1.60
C HIS A 299 5.50 -24.11 1.84
N ILE A 300 4.59 -24.64 2.66
CA ILE A 300 3.47 -23.93 3.24
C ILE A 300 3.58 -24.06 4.75
N HIS A 301 3.69 -22.94 5.45
CA HIS A 301 3.81 -22.89 6.90
C HIS A 301 2.56 -22.30 7.54
N HIS A 302 2.08 -22.92 8.61
CA HIS A 302 1.04 -22.38 9.44
C HIS A 302 1.68 -21.75 10.69
N VAL A 303 1.25 -20.53 11.03
CA VAL A 303 1.69 -19.79 12.22
C VAL A 303 0.47 -19.30 12.98
N ASP A 304 0.61 -19.14 14.30
CA ASP A 304 -0.49 -18.64 15.13
C ASP A 304 -0.89 -17.21 14.74
N HIS A 305 0.09 -16.38 14.38
CA HIS A 305 -0.11 -15.01 13.90
C HIS A 305 0.92 -14.65 12.82
N LEU A 306 0.44 -14.12 11.72
CA LEU A 306 1.31 -13.47 10.74
C LEU A 306 1.59 -12.04 11.22
N PRO A 307 2.85 -11.68 11.53
CA PRO A 307 3.16 -10.33 11.99
C PRO A 307 2.87 -9.33 10.88
N LEU A 308 1.95 -8.42 11.15
CA LEU A 308 1.57 -7.33 10.26
C LEU A 308 2.07 -6.00 10.82
N SER A 309 2.45 -5.08 9.94
CA SER A 309 2.68 -3.69 10.30
C SER A 309 1.37 -3.00 10.69
N ALA A 310 1.44 -1.83 11.32
CA ALA A 310 0.27 -1.00 11.64
C ALA A 310 -0.58 -0.64 10.41
N THR A 311 -0.03 -0.77 9.20
CA THR A 311 -0.73 -0.56 7.91
C THR A 311 -1.19 -1.86 7.25
N GLY A 312 -1.08 -3.02 7.96
CA GLY A 312 -1.52 -4.32 7.47
C GLY A 312 -0.57 -5.01 6.48
N LYS A 313 0.68 -4.53 6.34
CA LYS A 313 1.69 -5.22 5.51
C LYS A 313 2.32 -6.38 6.29
N PRO A 314 2.51 -7.56 5.68
CA PRO A 314 3.33 -8.61 6.28
C PRO A 314 4.73 -8.08 6.58
N GLN A 315 5.18 -8.26 7.83
CA GLN A 315 6.55 -7.95 8.22
C GLN A 315 7.46 -9.12 7.85
N ALA A 316 8.76 -8.84 7.71
CA ALA A 316 9.73 -9.89 7.43
C ALA A 316 9.63 -11.01 8.47
N TRP A 317 9.24 -12.19 8.02
CA TRP A 317 9.20 -13.38 8.84
C TRP A 317 10.57 -14.04 8.78
N ALA A 318 11.29 -13.99 9.90
CA ALA A 318 12.51 -14.78 10.05
C ALA A 318 12.10 -16.19 10.48
N ALA A 319 12.41 -17.19 9.69
CA ALA A 319 12.09 -18.61 9.86
C ALA A 319 12.63 -19.26 11.16
N ALA A 320 13.10 -18.48 12.13
CA ALA A 320 14.03 -18.97 13.17
C ALA A 320 13.44 -19.23 14.55
N SER A 321 12.17 -18.98 14.90
CA SER A 321 11.84 -19.19 16.32
C SER A 321 10.44 -19.67 16.72
N THR A 322 9.47 -19.86 15.84
CA THR A 322 8.13 -20.30 16.28
C THR A 322 7.39 -21.18 15.25
N VAL A 323 8.09 -22.10 14.60
CA VAL A 323 7.43 -23.10 13.74
C VAL A 323 7.09 -24.32 14.58
N LYS A 324 5.81 -24.51 14.91
CA LYS A 324 5.29 -25.87 15.07
C LYS A 324 5.32 -26.47 13.66
N GLU A 325 6.31 -27.35 13.42
CA GLU A 325 6.50 -28.00 12.13
C GLU A 325 5.27 -28.85 11.79
N TYR A 326 4.44 -28.31 10.89
CA TYR A 326 3.67 -29.12 9.96
C TYR A 326 4.25 -28.82 8.57
N THR A 327 5.32 -29.54 8.25
CA THR A 327 6.00 -29.40 6.96
C THR A 327 5.39 -30.41 6.00
N ASP A 328 4.39 -30.00 5.24
CA ASP A 328 4.01 -30.76 4.04
C ASP A 328 5.04 -30.44 2.94
N VAL A 329 6.03 -31.33 2.80
CA VAL A 329 6.97 -31.28 1.68
C VAL A 329 6.19 -31.69 0.42
N ILE A 330 5.98 -30.71 -0.46
CA ILE A 330 5.37 -30.99 -1.78
C ILE A 330 6.44 -31.67 -2.65
N ARG A 331 6.27 -32.96 -2.86
CA ARG A 331 7.06 -33.76 -3.83
C ARG A 331 6.53 -33.59 -5.25
#